data_370aa768092171411eef75f3dd94ff8c
#
_entry.id   370aa768092171411eef75f3dd94ff8c
#
_cell.length_a   1.000
_cell.length_b   1.000
_cell.length_c   1.000
_cell.angle_alpha   90.00
_cell.angle_beta   90.00
_cell.angle_gamma   90.00
#
_symmetry.space_group_name_H-M   'P 1'
#
loop_
_entity.id
_entity.type
_entity.pdbx_description
1 polymer ?
#
loop_
_entity_poly.entity_id
_entity_poly.type
_entity_poly.pdbx_seq_one_letter_code
_entity_poly.pdbx_strand_id
1 'polypeptide(L)'
;MTKVFMVYGHYNDKSFNAAIKDTFIKTAHDKGHIVDCVDLYKEKFDPIYSGEEPDDVVLNHRKRIEQSDVITLVAPIWNFRMPAILEGWIDKVLAPPWAFKFKKIIGNYGYPIGSLSGKKAIVFCT
;
A
#
# COMPACT_ATOMS: atom_id res chain seq x y z
N MET A 1 -5.24 -12.91 -16.13
CA MET A 1 -4.21 -12.90 -15.05
C MET A 1 -4.23 -11.54 -14.38
N THR A 2 -4.45 -11.51 -13.07
CA THR A 2 -4.45 -10.27 -12.27
C THR A 2 -3.12 -10.15 -11.53
N LYS A 3 -2.55 -8.98 -11.52
CA LYS A 3 -1.35 -8.66 -10.73
C LYS A 3 -1.74 -7.89 -9.49
N VAL A 4 -1.36 -8.40 -8.33
CA VAL A 4 -1.64 -7.81 -7.03
C VAL A 4 -0.35 -7.31 -6.41
N PHE A 5 -0.32 -6.06 -5.98
CA PHE A 5 0.70 -5.54 -5.08
C PHE A 5 0.17 -5.57 -3.66
N MET A 6 0.78 -6.37 -2.80
CA MET A 6 0.34 -6.57 -1.42
C MET A 6 1.33 -5.93 -0.45
N VAL A 7 0.80 -5.20 0.52
CA VAL A 7 1.56 -4.58 1.61
C VAL A 7 1.15 -5.24 2.92
N TYR A 8 2.11 -5.87 3.58
CA TYR A 8 1.92 -6.55 4.85
C TYR A 8 2.53 -5.72 5.99
N GLY A 9 1.69 -5.38 6.97
CA GLY A 9 2.05 -4.49 8.07
C GLY A 9 1.90 -5.14 9.45
N HIS A 10 2.58 -6.26 9.73
CA HIS A 10 2.61 -6.88 11.06
C HIS A 10 4.03 -7.39 11.38
N TYR A 11 4.47 -7.21 12.64
CA TYR A 11 5.82 -7.60 13.07
C TYR A 11 6.02 -9.10 13.23
N ASN A 12 4.93 -9.87 13.40
CA ASN A 12 4.97 -11.31 13.67
C ASN A 12 4.47 -12.08 12.45
N ASP A 13 5.35 -12.89 11.87
CA ASP A 13 5.05 -13.73 10.70
C ASP A 13 4.25 -15.01 11.03
N LYS A 14 3.93 -15.23 12.32
CA LYS A 14 3.04 -16.29 12.81
C LYS A 14 1.70 -15.76 13.33
N SER A 15 1.36 -14.53 12.99
CA SER A 15 0.11 -13.89 13.38
C SER A 15 -1.07 -14.36 12.54
N PHE A 16 -2.29 -14.04 12.97
CA PHE A 16 -3.48 -14.21 12.16
C PHE A 16 -3.40 -13.41 10.85
N ASN A 17 -2.81 -12.21 10.89
CA ASN A 17 -2.53 -11.44 9.69
C ASN A 17 -1.59 -12.16 8.71
N ALA A 18 -0.58 -12.86 9.22
CA ALA A 18 0.30 -13.69 8.40
C ALA A 18 -0.48 -14.82 7.73
N ALA A 19 -1.38 -15.49 8.46
CA ALA A 19 -2.24 -16.53 7.90
C ALA A 19 -3.15 -16.00 6.78
N ILE A 20 -3.72 -14.81 6.94
CA ILE A 20 -4.51 -14.15 5.88
C ILE A 20 -3.64 -13.88 4.66
N LYS A 21 -2.47 -13.27 4.85
CA LYS A 21 -1.51 -13.00 3.78
C LYS A 21 -1.14 -14.27 3.01
N ASP A 22 -0.74 -15.32 3.72
CA ASP A 22 -0.28 -16.56 3.11
C ASP A 22 -1.42 -17.30 2.38
N THR A 23 -2.61 -17.32 2.96
CA THR A 23 -3.81 -17.89 2.32
C THR A 23 -4.18 -17.14 1.05
N PHE A 24 -4.14 -15.81 1.09
CA PHE A 24 -4.41 -14.98 -0.10
C PHE A 24 -3.40 -15.26 -1.21
N ILE A 25 -2.10 -15.25 -0.89
CA ILE A 25 -1.02 -15.49 -1.86
C ILE A 25 -1.20 -16.86 -2.51
N LYS A 26 -1.37 -17.91 -1.67
CA LYS A 26 -1.57 -19.28 -2.16
C LYS A 26 -2.78 -19.37 -3.09
N THR A 27 -3.93 -18.86 -2.64
CA THR A 27 -5.19 -18.94 -3.42
C THR A 27 -5.10 -18.17 -4.73
N ALA A 28 -4.45 -17.01 -4.72
CA ALA A 28 -4.23 -16.22 -5.93
C ALA A 28 -3.36 -16.98 -6.95
N HIS A 29 -2.26 -17.58 -6.49
CA HIS A 29 -1.38 -18.40 -7.34
C HIS A 29 -2.11 -19.62 -7.89
N ASP A 30 -2.88 -20.35 -7.07
CA ASP A 30 -3.66 -21.51 -7.50
C ASP A 30 -4.68 -21.14 -8.59
N LYS A 31 -5.09 -19.88 -8.65
CA LYS A 31 -6.00 -19.33 -9.68
C LYS A 31 -5.29 -18.63 -10.85
N GLY A 32 -3.97 -18.73 -10.94
CA GLY A 32 -3.17 -18.16 -12.02
C GLY A 32 -2.93 -16.65 -11.93
N HIS A 33 -3.08 -16.06 -10.74
CA HIS A 33 -2.75 -14.65 -10.48
C HIS A 33 -1.34 -14.50 -9.88
N ILE A 34 -0.78 -13.31 -9.96
CA ILE A 34 0.53 -12.97 -9.42
C ILE A 34 0.35 -12.04 -8.22
N VAL A 35 0.99 -12.38 -7.10
CA VAL A 35 1.05 -11.52 -5.91
C VAL A 35 2.49 -11.11 -5.66
N ASP A 36 2.73 -9.83 -5.73
CA ASP A 36 3.99 -9.17 -5.37
C ASP A 36 3.82 -8.58 -3.96
N CYS A 37 4.37 -9.25 -2.95
CA CYS A 37 4.18 -8.90 -1.56
C CYS A 37 5.41 -8.21 -0.96
N VAL A 38 5.19 -7.09 -0.26
CA VAL A 38 6.19 -6.45 0.58
C VAL A 38 5.80 -6.62 2.05
N ASP A 39 6.79 -6.96 2.88
CA ASP A 39 6.68 -7.00 4.34
C ASP A 39 7.42 -5.79 4.90
N LEU A 40 6.68 -4.79 5.38
CA LEU A 40 7.25 -3.52 5.82
C LEU A 40 8.20 -3.67 7.02
N TYR A 41 7.94 -4.64 7.90
CA TYR A 41 8.82 -4.90 9.04
C TYR A 41 10.12 -5.58 8.62
N LYS A 42 10.05 -6.56 7.71
CA LYS A 42 11.27 -7.23 7.19
C LYS A 42 12.13 -6.31 6.34
N GLU A 43 11.51 -5.44 5.56
CA GLU A 43 12.21 -4.41 4.79
C GLU A 43 12.74 -3.26 5.66
N LYS A 44 12.34 -3.18 6.93
CA LYS A 44 12.64 -2.05 7.82
C LYS A 44 12.26 -0.72 7.18
N PHE A 45 11.07 -0.68 6.60
CA PHE A 45 10.54 0.52 5.96
C PHE A 45 10.55 1.70 6.94
N ASP A 46 11.13 2.83 6.54
CA ASP A 46 11.08 4.04 7.33
C ASP A 46 9.73 4.76 7.13
N PRO A 47 8.87 4.80 8.19
CA PRO A 47 7.53 5.37 8.08
C PRO A 47 7.50 6.90 8.19
N ILE A 48 8.62 7.54 8.48
CA ILE A 48 8.65 8.98 8.74
C ILE A 48 8.58 9.74 7.41
N TYR A 49 7.52 10.52 7.23
CA TYR A 49 7.38 11.43 6.10
C TYR A 49 7.78 12.84 6.52
N SER A 50 8.84 13.36 5.92
CA SER A 50 9.42 14.68 6.23
C SER A 50 9.17 15.73 5.14
N GLY A 51 8.35 15.41 4.14
CA GLY A 51 8.09 16.31 3.01
C GLY A 51 9.21 16.34 1.97
N GLU A 52 10.17 15.45 2.08
CA GLU A 52 11.28 15.32 1.13
C GLU A 52 10.86 14.60 -0.15
N GLU A 53 11.72 14.70 -1.17
CA GLU A 53 11.56 13.90 -2.38
C GLU A 53 11.56 12.40 -2.06
N PRO A 54 10.79 11.59 -2.79
CA PRO A 54 10.70 10.16 -2.53
C PRO A 54 12.06 9.47 -2.72
N ASP A 55 12.44 8.66 -1.74
CA ASP A 55 13.63 7.82 -1.80
C ASP A 55 13.45 6.62 -2.76
N ASP A 56 14.53 5.87 -3.00
CA ASP A 56 14.53 4.73 -3.93
C ASP A 56 13.54 3.62 -3.53
N VAL A 57 13.30 3.42 -2.23
CA VAL A 57 12.33 2.42 -1.73
C VAL A 57 10.92 2.85 -2.10
N VAL A 58 10.57 4.10 -1.87
CA VAL A 58 9.28 4.68 -2.24
C VAL A 58 9.07 4.61 -3.76
N LEU A 59 10.09 5.01 -4.54
CA LEU A 59 10.03 4.95 -6.01
C LEU A 59 9.85 3.51 -6.51
N ASN A 60 10.54 2.55 -5.90
CA ASN A 60 10.37 1.13 -6.22
C ASN A 60 8.94 0.65 -5.94
N HIS A 61 8.38 0.97 -4.77
CA HIS A 61 7.01 0.58 -4.44
C HIS A 61 5.99 1.22 -5.41
N ARG A 62 6.17 2.50 -5.77
CA ARG A 62 5.32 3.18 -6.77
C ARG A 62 5.35 2.47 -8.12
N LYS A 63 6.52 2.12 -8.61
CA LYS A 63 6.68 1.38 -9.87
C LYS A 63 5.96 0.03 -9.84
N ARG A 64 6.05 -0.70 -8.72
CA ARG A 64 5.36 -1.99 -8.53
C ARG A 64 3.84 -1.81 -8.47
N ILE A 65 3.35 -0.75 -7.85
CA ILE A 65 1.93 -0.37 -7.86
C ILE A 65 1.47 -0.06 -9.28
N GLU A 66 2.24 0.70 -10.06
CA GLU A 66 1.90 1.02 -11.46
C GLU A 66 1.71 -0.24 -12.30
N GLN A 67 2.52 -1.27 -12.06
CA GLN A 67 2.48 -2.56 -12.76
C GLN A 67 1.39 -3.52 -12.26
N SER A 68 0.66 -3.16 -11.20
CA SER A 68 -0.38 -3.97 -10.58
C SER A 68 -1.79 -3.53 -10.98
N ASP A 69 -2.75 -4.46 -10.90
CA ASP A 69 -4.17 -4.19 -11.10
C ASP A 69 -4.88 -3.92 -9.76
N VAL A 70 -4.36 -4.51 -8.69
CA VAL A 70 -4.95 -4.48 -7.36
C VAL A 70 -3.88 -4.12 -6.33
N ILE A 71 -4.23 -3.24 -5.40
CA ILE A 71 -3.43 -2.95 -4.20
C ILE A 71 -4.12 -3.61 -3.02
N THR A 72 -3.38 -4.42 -2.26
CA THR A 72 -3.91 -5.12 -1.08
C THR A 72 -3.12 -4.73 0.15
N LEU A 73 -3.82 -4.36 1.22
CA LEU A 73 -3.23 -4.10 2.53
C LEU A 73 -3.65 -5.20 3.50
N VAL A 74 -2.72 -5.73 4.29
CA VAL A 74 -3.00 -6.71 5.35
C VAL A 74 -2.35 -6.24 6.64
N ALA A 75 -3.17 -5.89 7.64
CA ALA A 75 -2.67 -5.35 8.91
C ALA A 75 -3.71 -5.47 10.04
N PRO A 76 -3.27 -5.48 11.30
CA PRO A 76 -4.15 -5.38 12.44
C PRO A 76 -4.65 -3.93 12.62
N ILE A 77 -5.71 -3.78 13.39
CA ILE A 77 -6.14 -2.49 13.90
C ILE A 77 -5.68 -2.37 15.35
N TRP A 78 -4.73 -1.46 15.61
CA TRP A 78 -4.23 -1.13 16.92
C TRP A 78 -4.68 0.28 17.31
N ASN A 79 -5.31 0.42 18.46
CA ASN A 79 -5.82 1.71 18.95
C ASN A 79 -6.68 2.45 17.89
N PHE A 80 -7.59 1.73 17.24
CA PHE A 80 -8.49 2.23 16.17
C PHE A 80 -7.79 2.69 14.89
N ARG A 81 -6.51 2.33 14.70
CA ARG A 81 -5.68 2.72 13.55
C ARG A 81 -4.88 1.53 13.04
N MET A 82 -4.39 1.64 11.82
CA MET A 82 -3.39 0.70 11.30
C MET A 82 -2.05 0.89 12.02
N PRO A 83 -1.14 -0.10 11.99
CA PRO A 83 0.20 0.06 12.53
C PRO A 83 0.91 1.28 11.95
N ALA A 84 1.68 1.99 12.76
CA ALA A 84 2.39 3.22 12.35
C ALA A 84 3.23 3.05 11.10
N ILE A 85 3.87 1.87 10.93
CA ILE A 85 4.68 1.58 9.75
C ILE A 85 3.84 1.56 8.46
N LEU A 86 2.60 1.07 8.52
CA LEU A 86 1.70 1.04 7.36
C LEU A 86 1.09 2.42 7.10
N GLU A 87 0.72 3.17 8.14
CA GLU A 87 0.25 4.54 7.97
C GLU A 87 1.34 5.43 7.37
N GLY A 88 2.58 5.32 7.85
CA GLY A 88 3.72 6.01 7.25
C GLY A 88 4.02 5.58 5.81
N TRP A 89 3.79 4.29 5.49
CA TRP A 89 3.86 3.82 4.10
C TRP A 89 2.81 4.52 3.23
N ILE A 90 1.57 4.63 3.71
CA ILE A 90 0.50 5.36 2.99
C ILE A 90 0.90 6.81 2.79
N ASP A 91 1.39 7.50 3.83
CA ASP A 91 1.79 8.90 3.76
C ASP A 91 2.94 9.14 2.76
N LYS A 92 3.93 8.24 2.72
CA LYS A 92 5.10 8.40 1.85
C LYS A 92 4.85 7.92 0.41
N VAL A 93 4.27 6.74 0.26
CA VAL A 93 4.11 6.12 -1.06
C VAL A 93 2.93 6.71 -1.81
N LEU A 94 1.80 6.91 -1.14
CA LEU A 94 0.57 7.46 -1.76
C LEU A 94 0.49 8.99 -1.67
N ALA A 95 1.63 9.65 -1.52
CA ALA A 95 1.72 11.10 -1.46
C ALA A 95 1.41 11.77 -2.82
N PRO A 96 0.90 13.03 -2.78
CA PRO A 96 0.83 13.84 -3.98
C PRO A 96 2.25 14.25 -4.46
N PRO A 97 2.44 14.59 -5.73
CA PRO A 97 1.45 14.59 -6.81
C PRO A 97 1.26 13.23 -7.49
N TRP A 98 1.94 12.16 -7.00
CA TRP A 98 1.94 10.87 -7.68
C TRP A 98 0.60 10.12 -7.54
N ALA A 99 0.10 9.90 -6.32
CA ALA A 99 -1.14 9.16 -6.10
C ALA A 99 -2.39 9.99 -6.39
N PHE A 100 -2.31 11.31 -6.18
CA PHE A 100 -3.39 12.25 -6.45
C PHE A 100 -2.84 13.66 -6.65
N LYS A 101 -3.64 14.52 -7.26
CA LYS A 101 -3.32 15.94 -7.49
C LYS A 101 -4.47 16.80 -7.01
N PHE A 102 -4.18 18.02 -6.61
CA PHE A 102 -5.22 19.01 -6.33
C PHE A 102 -5.51 19.83 -7.59
N LYS A 103 -6.76 19.79 -8.04
CA LYS A 103 -7.24 20.68 -9.09
C LYS A 103 -7.82 21.93 -8.45
N LYS A 104 -7.20 23.08 -8.75
CA LYS A 104 -7.67 24.38 -8.28
C LYS A 104 -8.97 24.75 -8.97
N ILE A 105 -9.96 25.24 -8.20
CA ILE A 105 -11.23 25.73 -8.72
C ILE A 105 -11.22 27.24 -8.71
N ILE A 106 -11.10 27.86 -7.53
CA ILE A 106 -11.09 29.30 -7.34
C ILE A 106 -10.28 29.68 -6.09
N GLY A 107 -9.49 30.74 -6.16
CA GLY A 107 -8.67 31.18 -5.03
C GLY A 107 -7.77 30.06 -4.51
N ASN A 108 -7.87 29.73 -3.23
CA ASN A 108 -7.15 28.64 -2.57
C ASN A 108 -7.97 27.33 -2.47
N TYR A 109 -9.16 27.29 -3.06
CA TYR A 109 -10.02 26.12 -3.04
C TYR A 109 -9.72 25.18 -4.21
N GLY A 110 -9.59 23.90 -3.91
CA GLY A 110 -9.38 22.85 -4.87
C GLY A 110 -9.95 21.52 -4.39
N TYR A 111 -9.98 20.53 -5.26
CA TYR A 111 -10.37 19.17 -4.91
C TYR A 111 -9.32 18.16 -5.39
N PRO A 112 -9.18 17.04 -4.70
CA PRO A 112 -8.22 16.00 -5.10
C PRO A 112 -8.74 15.24 -6.32
N ILE A 113 -7.82 14.95 -7.25
CA ILE A 113 -8.05 14.05 -8.38
C ILE A 113 -7.09 12.87 -8.24
N GLY A 114 -7.63 11.65 -8.14
CA GLY A 114 -6.83 10.43 -8.06
C GLY A 114 -6.07 10.15 -9.36
N SER A 115 -4.83 9.70 -9.23
CA SER A 115 -3.99 9.31 -10.36
C SER A 115 -3.92 7.79 -10.56
N LEU A 116 -4.48 7.01 -9.64
CA LEU A 116 -4.48 5.54 -9.65
C LEU A 116 -5.81 4.95 -10.19
N SER A 117 -6.47 5.66 -11.08
CA SER A 117 -7.73 5.23 -11.68
C SER A 117 -7.59 3.88 -12.39
N GLY A 118 -8.65 3.06 -12.31
CA GLY A 118 -8.67 1.71 -12.89
C GLY A 118 -8.08 0.62 -11.99
N LYS A 119 -7.40 0.97 -10.90
CA LYS A 119 -6.93 0.01 -9.90
C LYS A 119 -8.01 -0.29 -8.86
N LYS A 120 -7.99 -1.52 -8.34
CA LYS A 120 -8.83 -1.93 -7.22
C LYS A 120 -8.02 -1.93 -5.93
N ALA A 121 -8.69 -1.76 -4.80
CA ALA A 121 -8.07 -1.87 -3.48
C ALA A 121 -8.82 -2.89 -2.62
N ILE A 122 -8.07 -3.70 -1.89
CA ILE A 122 -8.59 -4.66 -0.91
C ILE A 122 -7.84 -4.44 0.41
N VAL A 123 -8.57 -4.33 1.51
CA VAL A 123 -7.96 -4.17 2.83
C VAL A 123 -8.45 -5.27 3.75
N PHE A 124 -7.52 -6.03 4.31
CA PHE A 124 -7.78 -7.00 5.37
C PHE A 124 -7.34 -6.42 6.70
N CYS A 125 -8.30 -6.20 7.59
CA CYS A 125 -8.08 -5.71 8.94
C CYS A 125 -8.49 -6.75 9.97
N THR A 126 -7.67 -6.94 11.00
CA THR A 126 -7.99 -7.83 12.12
C THR A 126 -8.12 -7.10 13.45
#